data_133e78232a4d05c20f89d21a68d8032c
#
_entry.id   133e78232a4d05c20f89d21a68d8032c
#
_cell.length_a   1.000
_cell.length_b   1.000
_cell.length_c   1.000
_cell.angle_alpha   90.00
_cell.angle_beta   90.00
_cell.angle_gamma   90.00
#
_symmetry.space_group_name_H-M   'P 1'
#
loop_
_entity.id
_entity.type
_entity.pdbx_description
1 polymer ?
#
loop_
_entity_poly.entity_id
_entity_poly.type
_entity_poly.pdbx_seq_one_letter_code
_entity_poly.pdbx_strand_id
1 'polypeptide(L)'
;MKKVLIFQGGWDGHEPKPVSERFGRLMREAGYEVEIYDTQDCLADKEKLAEYHLIVACWTMGEIPHEYVQNISYAVGKGTGLAGCHGGMCDAFRMDTEWQFMTGGQWVSHPGGDGIDYMVNIRHGSSPITQGLEDFPVCSEHYYLHVDPAIEVLATTRFPVVNYYHSSNKPIDMPVAWTKFWGNGRVFYNSLSHHDDVFDKSPNAQELMKRGMIWAAEGKDYALEHNLTTERFENNAKMY
;
A
#
# COMPACT_ATOMS: atom_id res chain seq x y z
N MET A 1 6.32 -8.81 -21.45
CA MET A 1 7.21 -8.13 -20.48
C MET A 1 6.38 -7.79 -19.27
N LYS A 2 6.90 -7.91 -18.06
CA LYS A 2 6.14 -7.60 -16.84
C LYS A 2 6.07 -6.09 -16.64
N LYS A 3 4.87 -5.54 -16.44
CA LYS A 3 4.64 -4.09 -16.41
C LYS A 3 4.13 -3.63 -15.06
N VAL A 4 4.57 -2.43 -14.65
CA VAL A 4 4.13 -1.72 -13.45
C VAL A 4 3.61 -0.35 -13.84
N LEU A 5 2.45 0.02 -13.32
CA LEU A 5 1.91 1.36 -13.36
C LEU A 5 2.08 2.00 -11.98
N ILE A 6 2.63 3.20 -11.93
CA ILE A 6 2.69 4.04 -10.73
C ILE A 6 1.91 5.32 -11.03
N PHE A 7 0.93 5.67 -10.21
CA PHE A 7 0.27 6.97 -10.29
C PHE A 7 0.57 7.79 -9.05
N GLN A 8 0.90 9.06 -9.23
CA GLN A 8 1.39 9.92 -8.17
C GLN A 8 0.75 11.31 -8.21
N GLY A 9 0.62 11.94 -7.04
CA GLY A 9 0.08 13.28 -6.90
C GLY A 9 -0.62 13.49 -5.56
N GLY A 10 -1.60 14.39 -5.54
CA GLY A 10 -2.29 14.80 -4.34
C GLY A 10 -1.49 15.85 -3.55
N TRP A 11 -1.29 15.64 -2.26
CA TRP A 11 -0.60 16.60 -1.41
C TRP A 11 0.93 16.50 -1.53
N ASP A 12 1.57 17.59 -1.96
CA ASP A 12 3.02 17.65 -2.21
C ASP A 12 3.89 17.41 -0.97
N GLY A 13 3.34 17.60 0.25
CA GLY A 13 4.08 17.38 1.50
C GLY A 13 4.54 15.92 1.71
N HIS A 14 3.94 14.95 1.01
CA HIS A 14 4.39 13.55 1.00
C HIS A 14 5.34 13.21 -0.15
N GLU A 15 5.87 14.22 -0.83
CA GLU A 15 6.86 14.06 -1.90
C GLU A 15 6.49 13.00 -2.95
N PRO A 16 5.25 13.04 -3.53
CA PRO A 16 4.76 11.94 -4.37
C PRO A 16 5.68 11.66 -5.57
N LYS A 17 6.29 12.70 -6.15
CA LYS A 17 7.19 12.54 -7.30
C LYS A 17 8.52 11.85 -6.91
N PRO A 18 9.32 12.29 -5.92
CA PRO A 18 10.50 11.57 -5.47
C PRO A 18 10.21 10.13 -5.07
N VAL A 19 9.14 9.89 -4.32
CA VAL A 19 8.73 8.55 -3.87
C VAL A 19 8.40 7.64 -5.06
N SER A 20 7.60 8.13 -6.02
CA SER A 20 7.25 7.36 -7.21
C SER A 20 8.45 7.06 -8.11
N GLU A 21 9.38 8.00 -8.25
CA GLU A 21 10.63 7.80 -8.99
C GLU A 21 11.53 6.74 -8.32
N ARG A 22 11.62 6.75 -6.98
CA ARG A 22 12.31 5.71 -6.20
C ARG A 22 11.69 4.33 -6.44
N PHE A 23 10.38 4.21 -6.31
CA PHE A 23 9.69 2.94 -6.53
C PHE A 23 9.83 2.47 -7.98
N GLY A 24 9.76 3.39 -8.94
CA GLY A 24 10.02 3.10 -10.34
C GLY A 24 11.42 2.55 -10.58
N ARG A 25 12.45 3.13 -9.95
CA ARG A 25 13.81 2.63 -10.01
C ARG A 25 13.93 1.22 -9.42
N LEU A 26 13.40 1.00 -8.22
CA LEU A 26 13.43 -0.31 -7.54
C LEU A 26 12.76 -1.41 -8.39
N MET A 27 11.63 -1.10 -9.02
CA MET A 27 10.93 -2.07 -9.88
C MET A 27 11.64 -2.32 -11.21
N ARG A 28 12.28 -1.29 -11.81
CA ARG A 28 13.14 -1.50 -13.00
C ARG A 28 14.36 -2.37 -12.69
N GLU A 29 15.00 -2.16 -11.55
CA GLU A 29 16.09 -3.01 -11.06
C GLU A 29 15.64 -4.46 -10.83
N ALA A 30 14.38 -4.67 -10.48
CA ALA A 30 13.75 -5.99 -10.36
C ALA A 30 13.29 -6.59 -11.70
N GLY A 31 13.53 -5.91 -12.83
CA GLY A 31 13.26 -6.40 -14.18
C GLY A 31 11.88 -6.08 -14.75
N TYR A 32 11.17 -5.12 -14.15
CA TYR A 32 9.86 -4.66 -14.65
C TYR A 32 10.00 -3.44 -15.57
N GLU A 33 9.13 -3.34 -16.57
CA GLU A 33 8.87 -2.11 -17.31
C GLU A 33 7.95 -1.21 -16.46
N VAL A 34 8.31 0.06 -16.25
CA VAL A 34 7.60 0.95 -15.33
C VAL A 34 7.14 2.21 -16.04
N GLU A 35 5.86 2.45 -15.97
CA GLU A 35 5.19 3.69 -16.40
C GLU A 35 4.79 4.50 -15.14
N ILE A 36 5.11 5.80 -15.11
CA ILE A 36 4.77 6.71 -14.00
C ILE A 36 3.90 7.83 -14.57
N TYR A 37 2.76 8.06 -13.94
CA TYR A 37 1.78 9.07 -14.32
C TYR A 37 1.54 10.06 -13.18
N ASP A 38 1.39 11.34 -13.52
CA ASP A 38 1.06 12.45 -12.60
C ASP A 38 -0.42 12.86 -12.70
N THR A 39 -1.25 11.98 -13.23
CA THR A 39 -2.69 12.14 -13.39
C THR A 39 -3.42 10.84 -13.08
N GLN A 40 -4.68 10.96 -12.67
CA GLN A 40 -5.57 9.82 -12.46
C GLN A 40 -6.16 9.27 -13.78
N ASP A 41 -6.03 9.97 -14.90
CA ASP A 41 -6.58 9.53 -16.19
C ASP A 41 -6.03 8.18 -16.67
N CYS A 42 -4.84 7.82 -16.20
CA CYS A 42 -4.25 6.50 -16.46
C CYS A 42 -5.09 5.34 -15.88
N LEU A 43 -6.06 5.64 -14.99
CA LEU A 43 -6.93 4.67 -14.33
C LEU A 43 -8.28 4.48 -15.05
N ALA A 44 -8.52 5.19 -16.17
CA ALA A 44 -9.81 5.21 -16.85
C ALA A 44 -10.14 3.88 -17.59
N ASP A 45 -9.14 3.11 -17.98
CA ASP A 45 -9.31 1.88 -18.78
C ASP A 45 -9.02 0.64 -17.94
N LYS A 46 -10.07 -0.03 -17.47
CA LYS A 46 -9.96 -1.23 -16.63
C LYS A 46 -9.29 -2.42 -17.30
N GLU A 47 -9.44 -2.58 -18.62
CA GLU A 47 -8.82 -3.70 -19.34
C GLU A 47 -7.31 -3.45 -19.48
N LYS A 48 -6.91 -2.21 -19.76
CA LYS A 48 -5.50 -1.82 -19.73
C LYS A 48 -4.89 -2.00 -18.34
N LEU A 49 -5.59 -1.60 -17.27
CA LEU A 49 -5.13 -1.82 -15.90
C LEU A 49 -4.93 -3.30 -15.58
N ALA A 50 -5.81 -4.16 -16.08
CA ALA A 50 -5.70 -5.60 -15.89
C ALA A 50 -4.51 -6.25 -16.63
N GLU A 51 -3.84 -5.54 -17.54
CA GLU A 51 -2.60 -6.02 -18.19
C GLU A 51 -1.36 -5.81 -17.32
N TYR A 52 -1.39 -4.87 -16.36
CA TYR A 52 -0.25 -4.63 -15.46
C TYR A 52 -0.10 -5.77 -14.45
N HIS A 53 1.14 -5.98 -14.02
CA HIS A 53 1.46 -6.90 -12.93
C HIS A 53 1.28 -6.23 -11.58
N LEU A 54 1.48 -4.90 -11.53
CA LEU A 54 1.36 -4.10 -10.32
C LEU A 54 0.84 -2.71 -10.64
N ILE A 55 -0.04 -2.22 -9.79
CA ILE A 55 -0.40 -0.80 -9.67
C ILE A 55 0.19 -0.31 -8.35
N VAL A 56 0.92 0.81 -8.38
CA VAL A 56 1.46 1.45 -7.18
C VAL A 56 0.80 2.81 -6.99
N ALA A 57 0.21 3.00 -5.83
CA ALA A 57 -0.43 4.26 -5.44
C ALA A 57 0.57 5.14 -4.67
N CYS A 58 0.82 6.35 -5.18
CA CYS A 58 1.58 7.41 -4.54
C CYS A 58 0.76 8.71 -4.53
N TRP A 59 -0.53 8.63 -4.19
CA TRP A 59 -1.49 9.74 -4.20
C TRP A 59 -2.06 10.00 -2.83
N THR A 60 -1.75 11.14 -2.23
CA THR A 60 -2.21 11.48 -0.87
C THR A 60 -3.41 12.40 -0.91
N MET A 61 -4.44 12.12 -0.09
CA MET A 61 -5.68 12.90 -0.01
C MET A 61 -6.42 12.94 -1.36
N GLY A 62 -7.10 14.04 -1.63
CA GLY A 62 -7.81 14.29 -2.88
C GLY A 62 -9.07 13.44 -3.05
N GLU A 63 -9.70 13.67 -4.18
CA GLU A 63 -10.85 12.92 -4.65
C GLU A 63 -10.45 12.10 -5.87
N ILE A 64 -11.20 11.05 -6.14
CA ILE A 64 -11.06 10.20 -7.31
C ILE A 64 -12.46 9.90 -7.87
N PRO A 65 -12.67 9.89 -9.19
CA PRO A 65 -13.89 9.33 -9.74
C PRO A 65 -14.07 7.89 -9.26
N HIS A 66 -15.20 7.57 -8.66
CA HIS A 66 -15.46 6.21 -8.12
C HIS A 66 -15.29 5.13 -9.20
N GLU A 67 -15.61 5.45 -10.46
CA GLU A 67 -15.35 4.58 -11.60
C GLU A 67 -13.87 4.16 -11.71
N TYR A 68 -12.93 5.05 -11.39
CA TYR A 68 -11.51 4.71 -11.42
C TYR A 68 -11.12 3.75 -10.28
N VAL A 69 -11.75 3.89 -9.11
CA VAL A 69 -11.59 2.91 -8.03
C VAL A 69 -12.13 1.56 -8.47
N GLN A 70 -13.30 1.52 -9.09
CA GLN A 70 -13.89 0.29 -9.63
C GLN A 70 -13.00 -0.35 -10.73
N ASN A 71 -12.35 0.46 -11.57
CA ASN A 71 -11.42 -0.03 -12.57
C ASN A 71 -10.18 -0.68 -11.93
N ILE A 72 -9.62 -0.06 -10.88
CA ILE A 72 -8.53 -0.66 -10.10
C ILE A 72 -9.02 -1.94 -9.41
N SER A 73 -10.18 -1.89 -8.76
CA SER A 73 -10.80 -3.05 -8.08
C SER A 73 -10.99 -4.23 -9.04
N TYR A 74 -11.45 -3.98 -10.26
CA TYR A 74 -11.57 -4.98 -11.31
C TYR A 74 -10.21 -5.58 -11.69
N ALA A 75 -9.21 -4.74 -11.95
CA ALA A 75 -7.87 -5.20 -12.33
C ALA A 75 -7.23 -6.04 -11.22
N VAL A 76 -7.34 -5.59 -9.97
CA VAL A 76 -6.84 -6.32 -8.79
C VAL A 76 -7.62 -7.64 -8.62
N GLY A 77 -8.94 -7.61 -8.77
CA GLY A 77 -9.77 -8.82 -8.77
C GLY A 77 -9.32 -9.87 -9.77
N LYS A 78 -8.79 -9.45 -10.92
CA LYS A 78 -8.21 -10.33 -11.98
C LYS A 78 -6.76 -10.74 -11.75
N GLY A 79 -6.14 -10.34 -10.63
CA GLY A 79 -4.81 -10.78 -10.26
C GLY A 79 -3.72 -9.71 -10.33
N THR A 80 -3.99 -8.50 -10.84
CA THR A 80 -3.04 -7.39 -10.77
C THR A 80 -2.73 -7.07 -9.30
N GLY A 81 -1.46 -6.88 -8.95
CA GLY A 81 -1.07 -6.47 -7.60
C GLY A 81 -1.42 -5.00 -7.34
N LEU A 82 -1.63 -4.65 -6.08
CA LEU A 82 -1.75 -3.27 -5.62
C LEU A 82 -0.76 -3.03 -4.49
N ALA A 83 0.01 -1.96 -4.55
CA ALA A 83 0.92 -1.59 -3.47
C ALA A 83 0.95 -0.08 -3.24
N GLY A 84 1.33 0.31 -2.03
CA GLY A 84 1.55 1.71 -1.69
C GLY A 84 2.12 1.88 -0.29
N CYS A 85 2.50 3.10 0.02
CA CYS A 85 3.02 3.44 1.34
C CYS A 85 2.38 4.70 1.90
N HIS A 86 2.38 4.80 3.22
CA HIS A 86 2.04 6.02 3.96
C HIS A 86 0.72 6.64 3.47
N GLY A 87 0.69 7.96 3.30
CA GLY A 87 -0.48 8.66 2.75
C GLY A 87 -0.78 8.34 1.30
N GLY A 88 0.21 7.87 0.54
CA GLY A 88 0.04 7.58 -0.88
C GLY A 88 -0.98 6.49 -1.18
N MET A 89 -1.36 5.69 -0.18
CA MET A 89 -2.40 4.67 -0.29
C MET A 89 -3.47 4.79 0.81
N CYS A 90 -3.09 4.82 2.09
CA CYS A 90 -4.08 4.78 3.18
C CYS A 90 -4.56 6.17 3.65
N ASP A 91 -4.05 7.26 3.09
CA ASP A 91 -4.63 8.59 3.23
C ASP A 91 -5.15 9.13 1.88
N ALA A 92 -5.17 8.29 0.86
CA ALA A 92 -5.78 8.60 -0.43
C ALA A 92 -7.31 8.43 -0.36
N PHE A 93 -8.01 9.32 -1.08
CA PHE A 93 -9.43 9.16 -1.40
C PHE A 93 -10.32 8.82 -0.19
N ARG A 94 -10.18 9.58 0.89
CA ARG A 94 -10.81 9.35 2.20
C ARG A 94 -12.32 9.10 2.17
N MET A 95 -13.01 9.56 1.14
CA MET A 95 -14.46 9.40 1.00
C MET A 95 -14.87 8.14 0.24
N ASP A 96 -13.91 7.42 -0.36
CA ASP A 96 -14.19 6.20 -1.11
C ASP A 96 -14.01 4.94 -0.24
N THR A 97 -15.12 4.32 0.11
CA THR A 97 -15.12 3.14 1.01
C THR A 97 -14.67 1.87 0.30
N GLU A 98 -14.84 1.75 -1.01
CA GLU A 98 -14.32 0.61 -1.78
C GLU A 98 -12.78 0.65 -1.82
N TRP A 99 -12.20 1.86 -1.99
CA TRP A 99 -10.77 2.04 -1.88
C TRP A 99 -10.22 1.58 -0.52
N GLN A 100 -10.84 2.03 0.57
CA GLN A 100 -10.43 1.65 1.92
C GLN A 100 -10.56 0.15 2.17
N PHE A 101 -11.64 -0.46 1.66
CA PHE A 101 -11.87 -1.90 1.81
C PHE A 101 -10.86 -2.72 1.01
N MET A 102 -10.54 -2.30 -0.21
CA MET A 102 -9.53 -2.95 -1.05
C MET A 102 -8.12 -2.84 -0.45
N THR A 103 -7.74 -1.65 0.03
CA THR A 103 -6.40 -1.39 0.58
C THR A 103 -6.19 -1.96 1.98
N GLY A 104 -7.26 -2.14 2.74
CA GLY A 104 -7.23 -2.74 4.07
C GLY A 104 -6.97 -1.76 5.20
N GLY A 105 -6.97 -0.46 4.95
CA GLY A 105 -6.77 0.54 6.01
C GLY A 105 -7.08 1.96 5.59
N GLN A 106 -7.25 2.81 6.60
CA GLN A 106 -7.48 4.23 6.44
C GLN A 106 -6.75 5.00 7.52
N TRP A 107 -6.04 6.04 7.13
CA TRP A 107 -5.43 6.99 8.04
C TRP A 107 -6.50 7.72 8.87
N VAL A 108 -6.17 7.91 10.15
CA VAL A 108 -7.05 8.61 11.11
C VAL A 108 -6.32 9.78 11.74
N SER A 109 -5.05 9.57 12.13
CA SER A 109 -4.27 10.58 12.85
C SER A 109 -2.78 10.24 12.80
N HIS A 110 -1.93 11.24 13.05
CA HIS A 110 -0.48 11.10 13.25
C HIS A 110 -0.05 11.95 14.47
N PRO A 111 -0.39 11.52 15.70
CA PRO A 111 -0.06 12.30 16.90
C PRO A 111 1.43 12.57 17.01
N GLY A 112 1.77 13.83 17.18
CA GLY A 112 3.15 14.32 17.22
C GLY A 112 3.64 14.91 15.90
N GLY A 113 2.93 14.68 14.79
CA GLY A 113 3.34 15.16 13.46
C GLY A 113 4.54 14.40 12.90
N ASP A 114 5.35 15.08 12.12
CA ASP A 114 6.57 14.52 11.53
C ASP A 114 7.74 14.48 12.53
N GLY A 115 8.77 13.67 12.20
CA GLY A 115 10.01 13.59 12.97
C GLY A 115 9.90 12.80 14.28
N ILE A 116 8.92 11.92 14.39
CA ILE A 116 8.77 11.03 15.56
C ILE A 116 9.68 9.81 15.38
N ASP A 117 10.51 9.56 16.41
CA ASP A 117 11.31 8.34 16.49
C ASP A 117 10.47 7.19 17.05
N TYR A 118 10.42 6.08 16.30
CA TYR A 118 9.75 4.86 16.76
C TYR A 118 10.39 3.60 16.19
N MET A 119 10.08 2.47 16.82
CA MET A 119 10.57 1.16 16.41
C MET A 119 9.50 0.45 15.57
N VAL A 120 9.92 -0.07 14.42
CA VAL A 120 9.16 -1.02 13.63
C VAL A 120 9.53 -2.42 14.05
N ASN A 121 8.54 -3.17 14.56
CA ASN A 121 8.72 -4.52 15.06
C ASN A 121 8.24 -5.52 14.00
N ILE A 122 9.15 -6.30 13.46
CA ILE A 122 8.87 -7.30 12.43
C ILE A 122 8.15 -8.49 13.06
N ARG A 123 7.03 -8.88 12.47
CA ARG A 123 6.37 -10.14 12.82
C ARG A 123 7.05 -11.28 12.07
N HIS A 124 7.84 -12.06 12.82
CA HIS A 124 8.52 -13.23 12.27
C HIS A 124 7.50 -14.31 11.88
N GLY A 125 7.58 -14.76 10.65
CA GLY A 125 6.68 -15.76 10.08
C GLY A 125 7.17 -16.28 8.74
N SER A 126 6.28 -16.88 7.97
CA SER A 126 6.59 -17.47 6.67
C SER A 126 6.55 -16.48 5.49
N SER A 127 6.34 -15.19 5.74
CA SER A 127 6.24 -14.21 4.65
C SER A 127 7.60 -13.94 4.00
N PRO A 128 7.72 -14.07 2.66
CA PRO A 128 8.95 -13.73 1.96
C PRO A 128 9.28 -12.23 2.06
N ILE A 129 8.30 -11.39 2.36
CA ILE A 129 8.47 -9.94 2.49
C ILE A 129 9.33 -9.60 3.71
N THR A 130 9.14 -10.30 4.83
CA THR A 130 9.83 -10.04 6.11
C THR A 130 10.97 -11.00 6.41
N GLN A 131 11.22 -11.97 5.54
CA GLN A 131 12.27 -12.97 5.76
C GLN A 131 13.65 -12.32 5.94
N GLY A 132 14.29 -12.55 7.10
CA GLY A 132 15.62 -12.02 7.42
C GLY A 132 15.66 -10.51 7.70
N LEU A 133 14.51 -9.84 7.80
CA LEU A 133 14.43 -8.50 8.38
C LEU A 133 14.33 -8.59 9.90
N GLU A 134 15.08 -7.74 10.58
CA GLU A 134 15.02 -7.54 12.03
C GLU A 134 14.25 -6.25 12.34
N ASP A 135 13.91 -6.05 13.61
CA ASP A 135 13.32 -4.79 14.08
C ASP A 135 14.24 -3.61 13.77
N PHE A 136 13.67 -2.48 13.39
CA PHE A 136 14.46 -1.32 12.98
C PHE A 136 13.83 0.01 13.41
N PRO A 137 14.67 1.03 13.72
CA PRO A 137 14.18 2.36 14.03
C PRO A 137 13.79 3.13 12.78
N VAL A 138 12.82 4.02 12.92
CA VAL A 138 12.39 4.98 11.91
C VAL A 138 12.15 6.33 12.58
N CYS A 139 12.48 7.41 11.86
CA CYS A 139 12.09 8.78 12.20
C CYS A 139 11.16 9.29 11.09
N SER A 140 9.87 9.45 11.39
CA SER A 140 8.84 9.79 10.41
C SER A 140 7.54 10.19 11.11
N GLU A 141 6.46 10.44 10.37
CA GLU A 141 5.13 10.46 10.96
C GLU A 141 4.74 9.08 11.48
N HIS A 142 4.16 9.05 12.66
CA HIS A 142 3.69 7.83 13.32
C HIS A 142 2.17 7.69 13.12
N TYR A 143 1.77 6.93 12.10
CA TYR A 143 0.35 6.80 11.72
C TYR A 143 -0.48 5.99 12.69
N TYR A 144 -1.61 6.57 13.11
CA TYR A 144 -2.73 5.83 13.69
C TYR A 144 -3.74 5.51 12.57
N LEU A 145 -4.04 4.24 12.38
CA LEU A 145 -4.85 3.73 11.28
C LEU A 145 -6.09 2.98 11.79
N HIS A 146 -7.20 3.11 11.09
CA HIS A 146 -8.22 2.08 11.13
C HIS A 146 -7.85 1.01 10.10
N VAL A 147 -7.91 -0.27 10.49
CA VAL A 147 -7.49 -1.38 9.65
C VAL A 147 -8.59 -2.43 9.53
N ASP A 148 -8.66 -3.07 8.38
CA ASP A 148 -9.53 -4.21 8.13
C ASP A 148 -9.04 -5.42 8.97
N PRO A 149 -9.92 -6.10 9.73
CA PRO A 149 -9.53 -7.30 10.47
C PRO A 149 -9.06 -8.48 9.58
N ALA A 150 -9.29 -8.42 8.26
CA ALA A 150 -8.87 -9.45 7.30
C ALA A 150 -7.43 -9.27 6.78
N ILE A 151 -6.69 -8.25 7.24
CA ILE A 151 -5.28 -8.06 6.87
C ILE A 151 -4.38 -9.08 7.57
N GLU A 152 -3.30 -9.49 6.86
CA GLU A 152 -2.18 -10.19 7.49
C GLU A 152 -1.10 -9.18 7.88
N VAL A 153 -0.94 -8.94 9.18
CA VAL A 153 0.01 -7.95 9.70
C VAL A 153 1.43 -8.50 9.66
N LEU A 154 2.33 -7.81 8.98
CA LEU A 154 3.74 -8.17 8.80
C LEU A 154 4.68 -7.42 9.75
N ALA A 155 4.31 -6.20 10.13
CA ALA A 155 5.07 -5.37 11.07
C ALA A 155 4.13 -4.51 11.89
N THR A 156 4.54 -4.21 13.12
CA THR A 156 3.81 -3.35 14.04
C THR A 156 4.73 -2.30 14.64
N THR A 157 4.13 -1.27 15.24
CA THR A 157 4.83 -0.33 16.11
C THR A 157 4.06 -0.15 17.40
N ARG A 158 4.79 0.00 18.52
CA ARG A 158 4.15 0.33 19.79
C ARG A 158 3.68 1.76 19.79
N PHE A 159 2.38 1.96 19.64
CA PHE A 159 1.80 3.28 19.63
C PHE A 159 1.71 3.81 21.06
N PRO A 160 2.35 4.96 21.37
CA PRO A 160 2.36 5.50 22.72
C PRO A 160 0.99 6.08 23.09
N VAL A 161 0.81 6.29 24.40
CA VAL A 161 -0.28 7.11 24.90
C VAL A 161 0.01 8.58 24.50
N VAL A 162 -0.87 9.17 23.73
CA VAL A 162 -0.75 10.57 23.32
C VAL A 162 -1.56 11.48 24.22
N ASN A 163 -1.08 12.71 24.44
CA ASN A 163 -1.72 13.67 25.33
C ASN A 163 -2.94 14.32 24.66
N TYR A 164 -4.01 13.55 24.49
CA TYR A 164 -5.29 13.96 23.93
C TYR A 164 -6.42 13.08 24.49
N TYR A 165 -7.67 13.28 24.16
CA TYR A 165 -8.80 12.48 24.67
C TYR A 165 -8.63 10.97 24.45
N HIS A 166 -7.95 10.56 23.38
CA HIS A 166 -7.61 9.16 23.11
C HIS A 166 -6.67 8.56 24.17
N SER A 167 -5.94 9.35 24.93
CA SER A 167 -4.98 8.91 25.94
C SER A 167 -5.62 8.14 27.10
N SER A 168 -6.95 8.17 27.24
CA SER A 168 -7.68 7.32 28.18
C SER A 168 -7.67 5.83 27.78
N ASN A 169 -7.27 5.53 26.54
CA ASN A 169 -7.15 4.15 26.08
C ASN A 169 -5.76 3.57 26.39
N LYS A 170 -5.68 2.26 26.40
CA LYS A 170 -4.39 1.57 26.58
C LYS A 170 -3.49 1.74 25.34
N PRO A 171 -2.15 1.67 25.51
CA PRO A 171 -1.24 1.57 24.38
C PRO A 171 -1.54 0.31 23.54
N ILE A 172 -1.34 0.40 22.23
CA ILE A 172 -1.62 -0.67 21.28
C ILE A 172 -0.40 -0.96 20.40
N ASP A 173 -0.36 -2.13 19.80
CA ASP A 173 0.56 -2.46 18.71
C ASP A 173 -0.17 -2.15 17.38
N MET A 174 0.18 -0.99 16.80
CA MET A 174 -0.42 -0.51 15.56
C MET A 174 0.20 -1.24 14.36
N PRO A 175 -0.58 -1.78 13.44
CA PRO A 175 -0.05 -2.29 12.18
C PRO A 175 0.70 -1.21 11.39
N VAL A 176 1.93 -1.55 10.96
CA VAL A 176 2.78 -0.72 10.11
C VAL A 176 2.79 -1.25 8.69
N ALA A 177 2.86 -2.57 8.53
CA ALA A 177 2.83 -3.19 7.21
C ALA A 177 1.92 -4.41 7.22
N TRP A 178 1.24 -4.62 6.09
CA TRP A 178 0.35 -5.78 5.93
C TRP A 178 0.22 -6.22 4.49
N THR A 179 -0.29 -7.44 4.35
CA THR A 179 -0.81 -7.97 3.10
C THR A 179 -2.30 -8.25 3.21
N LYS A 180 -2.96 -8.23 2.05
CA LYS A 180 -4.38 -8.58 1.90
C LYS A 180 -4.59 -9.17 0.51
N PHE A 181 -5.65 -9.91 0.33
CA PHE A 181 -6.12 -10.35 -0.98
C PHE A 181 -7.38 -9.57 -1.38
N TRP A 182 -7.48 -9.24 -2.66
CA TRP A 182 -8.69 -8.69 -3.28
C TRP A 182 -8.98 -9.46 -4.56
N GLY A 183 -9.98 -10.32 -4.52
CA GLY A 183 -10.19 -11.30 -5.57
C GLY A 183 -8.97 -12.22 -5.72
N ASN A 184 -8.38 -12.25 -6.90
CA ASN A 184 -7.14 -13.00 -7.18
C ASN A 184 -5.86 -12.16 -6.98
N GLY A 185 -6.00 -10.86 -6.77
CA GLY A 185 -4.88 -9.95 -6.61
C GLY A 185 -4.34 -9.89 -5.20
N ARG A 186 -3.09 -9.45 -5.10
CA ARG A 186 -2.36 -9.26 -3.85
C ARG A 186 -2.20 -7.78 -3.56
N VAL A 187 -2.51 -7.39 -2.34
CA VAL A 187 -2.41 -6.00 -1.87
C VAL A 187 -1.34 -5.93 -0.80
N PHE A 188 -0.42 -4.98 -0.92
CA PHE A 188 0.61 -4.69 0.07
C PHE A 188 0.59 -3.22 0.46
N TYR A 189 0.74 -2.96 1.74
CA TYR A 189 0.86 -1.62 2.29
C TYR A 189 1.90 -1.57 3.41
N ASN A 190 2.58 -0.41 3.52
CA ASN A 190 3.27 -0.01 4.75
C ASN A 190 3.03 1.48 5.06
N SER A 191 3.03 1.83 6.34
CA SER A 191 2.77 3.21 6.80
C SER A 191 4.01 4.08 6.92
N LEU A 192 5.14 3.65 6.35
CA LEU A 192 6.42 4.35 6.42
C LEU A 192 6.57 5.34 5.26
N SER A 193 7.53 6.27 5.39
CA SER A 193 7.87 7.23 4.33
C SER A 193 6.93 8.43 4.21
N HIS A 194 6.91 9.25 5.27
CA HIS A 194 6.36 10.61 5.16
C HIS A 194 7.13 11.41 4.09
N HIS A 195 8.46 11.30 4.09
CA HIS A 195 9.36 11.83 3.07
C HIS A 195 10.16 10.72 2.38
N ASP A 196 10.63 10.97 1.16
CA ASP A 196 11.44 10.02 0.39
C ASP A 196 12.72 9.59 1.11
N ASP A 197 13.36 10.51 1.83
CA ASP A 197 14.62 10.27 2.53
C ASP A 197 14.51 9.31 3.73
N VAL A 198 13.30 8.99 4.19
CA VAL A 198 13.08 7.92 5.19
C VAL A 198 13.64 6.60 4.70
N PHE A 199 13.55 6.32 3.40
CA PHE A 199 14.10 5.11 2.81
C PHE A 199 15.64 5.10 2.77
N ASP A 200 16.29 6.26 2.67
CA ASP A 200 17.75 6.37 2.75
C ASP A 200 18.23 6.22 4.19
N LYS A 201 17.51 6.81 5.14
CA LYS A 201 17.81 6.74 6.56
C LYS A 201 17.52 5.36 7.16
N SER A 202 16.57 4.63 6.59
CA SER A 202 16.15 3.28 7.03
C SER A 202 16.13 2.28 5.88
N PRO A 203 17.27 1.63 5.56
CA PRO A 203 17.35 0.65 4.48
C PRO A 203 16.37 -0.52 4.61
N ASN A 204 16.03 -0.92 5.84
CA ASN A 204 15.03 -1.97 6.09
C ASN A 204 13.61 -1.52 5.67
N ALA A 205 13.30 -0.23 5.81
CA ALA A 205 12.03 0.32 5.30
C ALA A 205 11.95 0.23 3.77
N GLN A 206 13.05 0.56 3.06
CA GLN A 206 13.12 0.42 1.61
C GLN A 206 13.02 -1.03 1.17
N GLU A 207 13.74 -1.94 1.85
CA GLU A 207 13.70 -3.36 1.51
C GLU A 207 12.31 -3.96 1.75
N LEU A 208 11.64 -3.59 2.85
CA LEU A 208 10.26 -3.99 3.14
C LEU A 208 9.31 -3.54 2.01
N MET A 209 9.41 -2.29 1.56
CA MET A 209 8.59 -1.76 0.46
C MET A 209 8.89 -2.48 -0.86
N LYS A 210 10.16 -2.63 -1.22
CA LYS A 210 10.59 -3.32 -2.45
C LYS A 210 10.05 -4.74 -2.52
N ARG A 211 10.21 -5.51 -1.44
CA ARG A 211 9.72 -6.90 -1.36
C ARG A 211 8.21 -6.97 -1.42
N GLY A 212 7.52 -6.04 -0.77
CA GLY A 212 6.06 -5.94 -0.82
C GLY A 212 5.54 -5.69 -2.23
N MET A 213 6.15 -4.77 -2.97
CA MET A 213 5.82 -4.50 -4.37
C MET A 213 6.06 -5.73 -5.26
N ILE A 214 7.20 -6.40 -5.12
CA ILE A 214 7.53 -7.62 -5.89
C ILE A 214 6.52 -8.72 -5.56
N TRP A 215 6.25 -8.99 -4.29
CA TRP A 215 5.27 -10.00 -3.86
C TRP A 215 3.88 -9.74 -4.44
N ALA A 216 3.45 -8.47 -4.45
CA ALA A 216 2.17 -8.10 -5.03
C ALA A 216 2.15 -8.33 -6.55
N ALA A 217 3.21 -7.92 -7.27
CA ALA A 217 3.35 -8.11 -8.71
C ALA A 217 3.35 -9.60 -9.12
N GLU A 218 4.03 -10.46 -8.35
CA GLU A 218 4.08 -11.91 -8.58
C GLU A 218 2.70 -12.59 -8.45
N GLY A 219 1.75 -11.93 -7.78
CA GLY A 219 0.36 -12.39 -7.73
C GLY A 219 -0.27 -12.52 -9.11
N LYS A 220 0.10 -11.66 -10.05
CA LYS A 220 -0.36 -11.71 -11.44
C LYS A 220 0.15 -12.95 -12.16
N ASP A 221 1.42 -13.26 -12.00
CA ASP A 221 2.01 -14.49 -12.59
C ASP A 221 1.26 -15.72 -12.07
N TYR A 222 1.07 -15.79 -10.75
CA TYR A 222 0.34 -16.88 -10.10
C TYR A 222 -1.09 -17.04 -10.66
N ALA A 223 -1.81 -15.93 -10.82
CA ALA A 223 -3.16 -15.94 -11.34
C ALA A 223 -3.22 -16.45 -12.80
N LEU A 224 -2.25 -16.03 -13.62
CA LEU A 224 -2.14 -16.48 -15.02
C LEU A 224 -1.75 -17.97 -15.13
N GLU A 225 -0.74 -18.41 -14.39
CA GLU A 225 -0.26 -19.80 -14.39
C GLU A 225 -1.33 -20.81 -13.94
N HIS A 226 -2.20 -20.38 -13.00
CA HIS A 226 -3.27 -21.23 -12.47
C HIS A 226 -4.62 -21.00 -13.15
N ASN A 227 -4.68 -20.18 -14.21
CA ASN A 227 -5.90 -19.84 -14.96
C ASN A 227 -7.03 -19.39 -14.03
N LEU A 228 -6.71 -18.53 -13.02
CA LEU A 228 -7.71 -18.04 -12.07
C LEU A 228 -8.70 -17.08 -12.76
N THR A 229 -9.99 -17.31 -12.54
CA THR A 229 -11.07 -16.45 -13.02
C THR A 229 -11.74 -15.70 -11.87
N THR A 230 -12.53 -14.68 -12.20
CA THR A 230 -13.31 -13.90 -11.21
C THR A 230 -14.67 -14.52 -10.90
N GLU A 231 -15.10 -15.54 -11.64
CA GLU A 231 -16.45 -16.16 -11.53
C GLU A 231 -16.87 -16.48 -10.08
N ARG A 232 -15.93 -16.95 -9.26
CA ARG A 232 -16.20 -17.27 -7.84
C ARG A 232 -16.53 -16.06 -6.99
N PHE A 233 -16.24 -14.82 -7.45
CA PHE A 233 -16.49 -13.58 -6.77
C PHE A 233 -17.74 -12.84 -7.30
N GLU A 234 -18.30 -13.29 -8.45
CA GLU A 234 -19.38 -12.62 -9.16
C GLU A 234 -20.78 -12.97 -8.61
N ASN A 235 -20.85 -13.80 -7.58
CA ASN A 235 -22.09 -14.28 -6.98
C ASN A 235 -22.78 -13.23 -6.11
N ASN A 236 -23.40 -12.19 -6.76
CA ASN A 236 -24.56 -11.44 -6.27
C ASN A 236 -24.58 -10.93 -4.82
N ALA A 237 -23.46 -10.82 -4.15
CA ALA A 237 -23.40 -10.08 -2.90
C ALA A 237 -23.57 -8.61 -3.23
N LYS A 238 -24.74 -8.04 -2.91
CA LYS A 238 -24.89 -6.59 -2.86
C LYS A 238 -24.02 -6.12 -1.71
N MET A 239 -22.90 -5.50 -2.03
CA MET A 239 -21.94 -4.99 -1.05
C MET A 239 -22.38 -3.62 -0.51
N TYR A 240 -23.17 -2.87 -1.28
CA TYR A 240 -23.61 -1.52 -0.97
C TYR A 240 -25.09 -1.32 -1.34
#